data_48e7848ec7f885936d0244dd857a5769
#
_entry.id   48e7848ec7f885936d0244dd857a5769
#
_cell.length_a   1.000
_cell.length_b   1.000
_cell.length_c   1.000
_cell.angle_alpha   90.00
_cell.angle_beta   90.00
_cell.angle_gamma   90.00
#
_symmetry.space_group_name_H-M   'P 1'
#
loop_
_entity.id
_entity.type
_entity.pdbx_description
1 polymer ?
#
loop_
_entity_poly.entity_id
_entity_poly.type
_entity_poly.pdbx_seq_one_letter_code
_entity_poly.pdbx_strand_id
1 'polypeptide(L)'
;AGATILGRSLNHANDSKGSTGSNKITTLKVAHTQNYVPYDFVDEKGESDGYEVAVLKAIDEKLPDYKFEYTGTSDDDLLIGLESGKYDIGTKGAWYTEERAKKFIIPKEPIGASIIGFTIRKEDANKYKNIDDFAKEKGKLVPISPQNAQWNVIKEYNEKHKDQQIELTAAESFKVADAYAWVLEGRYDAFFDIKLSFEKAVTD
;
A
#
# COMPACT_ATOMS: atom_id res chain seq x y z
N ALA A 1 2.19 -2.28 11.76
CA ALA A 1 3.15 -1.97 10.70
C ALA A 1 3.08 -0.50 10.33
N GLY A 2 4.21 0.10 9.97
CA GLY A 2 4.29 1.49 9.56
C GLY A 2 4.15 1.63 8.04
N ALA A 3 3.27 2.52 7.58
CA ALA A 3 3.18 2.90 6.19
C ALA A 3 4.34 3.85 5.83
N THR A 4 4.95 3.66 4.69
CA THR A 4 6.11 4.43 4.26
C THR A 4 6.01 4.85 2.80
N ILE A 5 6.79 5.87 2.46
CA ILE A 5 6.97 6.37 1.09
C ILE A 5 8.11 5.59 0.44
N LEU A 6 8.00 5.33 -0.86
CA LEU A 6 9.04 4.75 -1.67
C LEU A 6 9.65 5.84 -2.56
N GLY A 7 10.97 5.98 -2.52
CA GLY A 7 11.70 6.94 -3.33
C GLY A 7 12.68 6.27 -4.28
N ARG A 8 12.98 6.96 -5.35
CA ARG A 8 14.03 6.62 -6.32
C ARG A 8 15.27 7.48 -6.06
N SER A 9 16.47 6.90 -6.20
CA SER A 9 17.69 7.68 -6.21
C SER A 9 17.71 8.57 -7.46
N LEU A 10 17.77 9.87 -7.24
CA LEU A 10 18.06 10.84 -8.29
C LEU A 10 19.57 10.90 -8.42
N ASN A 11 20.14 10.23 -9.42
CA ASN A 11 21.52 10.46 -9.79
C ASN A 11 21.62 11.88 -10.32
N HIS A 12 22.04 12.82 -9.47
CA HIS A 12 22.54 14.08 -9.95
C HIS A 12 23.85 13.79 -10.69
N ALA A 13 23.76 13.64 -12.01
CA ALA A 13 24.92 13.78 -12.84
C ALA A 13 25.53 15.15 -12.52
N ASN A 14 26.80 15.14 -12.12
CA ASN A 14 27.63 16.29 -11.80
C ASN A 14 27.48 17.39 -12.87
N ASP A 15 26.64 18.36 -12.67
CA ASP A 15 26.72 19.66 -13.32
C ASP A 15 27.24 20.68 -12.31
N SER A 16 28.50 20.48 -11.97
CA SER A 16 29.32 21.53 -11.39
C SER A 16 29.75 22.50 -12.48
N LYS A 17 28.91 23.49 -12.76
CA LYS A 17 29.40 24.80 -13.25
C LYS A 17 28.43 25.88 -12.80
N GLY A 18 28.99 26.83 -12.05
CA GLY A 18 28.30 27.94 -11.47
C GLY A 18 27.46 28.73 -12.46
N SER A 19 26.27 29.01 -12.06
CA SER A 19 25.46 30.12 -12.54
C SER A 19 24.68 30.65 -11.34
N THR A 20 25.05 31.82 -10.93
CA THR A 20 24.32 32.69 -10.02
C THR A 20 22.94 32.98 -10.60
N GLY A 21 21.86 32.67 -9.83
CA GLY A 21 20.60 33.36 -9.90
C GLY A 21 19.58 32.83 -10.87
N SER A 22 18.90 31.77 -10.50
CA SER A 22 17.45 31.63 -10.57
C SER A 22 17.09 30.40 -9.73
N ASN A 23 16.18 30.55 -8.75
CA ASN A 23 15.63 29.44 -7.99
C ASN A 23 14.84 28.55 -8.97
N LYS A 24 15.51 27.58 -9.58
CA LYS A 24 14.87 26.63 -10.49
C LYS A 24 14.13 25.61 -9.62
N ILE A 25 12.82 25.74 -9.58
CA ILE A 25 11.95 24.74 -8.91
C ILE A 25 12.10 23.40 -9.64
N THR A 26 12.43 22.35 -8.89
CA THR A 26 12.54 20.98 -9.39
C THR A 26 11.20 20.28 -9.24
N THR A 27 10.63 19.81 -10.35
CA THR A 27 9.40 19.01 -10.31
C THR A 27 9.71 17.55 -10.01
N LEU A 28 9.06 17.00 -8.99
CA LEU A 28 9.09 15.58 -8.65
C LEU A 28 7.77 14.92 -9.01
N LYS A 29 7.85 13.81 -9.72
CA LYS A 29 6.68 13.02 -10.13
C LYS A 29 6.32 12.03 -9.04
N VAL A 30 5.15 12.21 -8.46
CA VAL A 30 4.60 11.36 -7.41
C VAL A 30 3.54 10.43 -8.00
N ALA A 31 3.74 9.13 -7.85
CA ALA A 31 2.71 8.13 -8.14
C ALA A 31 2.04 7.64 -6.85
N HIS A 32 0.76 7.43 -6.90
CA HIS A 32 0.00 6.81 -5.83
C HIS A 32 -1.01 5.81 -6.37
N THR A 33 -1.47 4.88 -5.53
CA THR A 33 -2.54 3.98 -5.93
C THR A 33 -3.85 4.74 -6.12
N GLN A 34 -4.67 4.30 -7.08
CA GLN A 34 -5.86 5.06 -7.48
C GLN A 34 -7.16 4.61 -6.81
N ASN A 35 -7.15 3.49 -6.09
CA ASN A 35 -8.36 2.85 -5.56
C ASN A 35 -8.25 2.43 -4.08
N TYR A 36 -7.27 2.96 -3.34
CA TYR A 36 -7.02 2.55 -1.96
C TYR A 36 -7.53 3.56 -0.94
N VAL A 37 -8.85 3.67 -0.84
CA VAL A 37 -9.53 4.55 0.13
C VAL A 37 -9.32 3.99 1.55
N PRO A 38 -9.01 4.81 2.56
CA PRO A 38 -8.85 6.27 2.55
C PRO A 38 -7.40 6.76 2.38
N TYR A 39 -6.48 5.89 1.97
CA TYR A 39 -5.04 6.20 1.96
C TYR A 39 -4.60 6.93 0.70
N ASP A 40 -4.88 6.34 -0.46
CA ASP A 40 -4.49 6.84 -1.77
C ASP A 40 -5.56 6.50 -2.79
N PHE A 41 -6.14 7.50 -3.40
CA PHE A 41 -7.16 7.29 -4.43
C PHE A 41 -7.28 8.50 -5.35
N VAL A 42 -7.99 8.28 -6.45
CA VAL A 42 -8.46 9.34 -7.33
C VAL A 42 -9.95 9.49 -7.07
N ASP A 43 -10.39 10.70 -6.77
CA ASP A 43 -11.77 10.99 -6.47
C ASP A 43 -12.66 11.01 -7.76
N GLU A 44 -13.95 11.20 -7.60
CA GLU A 44 -14.91 11.24 -8.70
C GLU A 44 -14.65 12.40 -9.69
N LYS A 45 -13.89 13.41 -9.29
CA LYS A 45 -13.49 14.54 -10.13
C LYS A 45 -12.17 14.31 -10.86
N GLY A 46 -11.53 13.15 -10.60
CA GLY A 46 -10.21 12.84 -11.15
C GLY A 46 -9.04 13.44 -10.35
N GLU A 47 -9.30 13.97 -9.15
CA GLU A 47 -8.27 14.57 -8.30
C GLU A 47 -7.63 13.54 -7.38
N SER A 48 -6.32 13.69 -7.17
CA SER A 48 -5.55 12.88 -6.22
C SER A 48 -5.89 13.25 -4.78
N ASP A 49 -6.30 12.26 -3.98
CA ASP A 49 -6.74 12.45 -2.60
C ASP A 49 -6.35 11.26 -1.71
N GLY A 50 -6.59 11.37 -0.43
CA GLY A 50 -6.30 10.39 0.60
C GLY A 50 -5.24 10.85 1.59
N TYR A 51 -5.08 10.06 2.66
CA TYR A 51 -4.18 10.40 3.77
C TYR A 51 -2.73 10.59 3.31
N GLU A 52 -2.18 9.65 2.55
CA GLU A 52 -0.79 9.69 2.12
C GLU A 52 -0.54 10.82 1.11
N VAL A 53 -1.51 11.08 0.22
CA VAL A 53 -1.47 12.22 -0.69
C VAL A 53 -1.48 13.55 0.10
N ALA A 54 -2.30 13.66 1.13
CA ALA A 54 -2.35 14.84 1.99
C ALA A 54 -1.02 15.07 2.73
N VAL A 55 -0.38 14.00 3.22
CA VAL A 55 0.95 14.09 3.84
C VAL A 55 1.98 14.61 2.84
N LEU A 56 1.98 14.09 1.61
CA LEU A 56 2.91 14.54 0.57
C LEU A 56 2.65 16.00 0.16
N LYS A 57 1.40 16.44 0.06
CA LYS A 57 1.05 17.84 -0.18
C LYS A 57 1.58 18.76 0.94
N ALA A 58 1.45 18.34 2.19
CA ALA A 58 1.98 19.10 3.33
C ALA A 58 3.52 19.16 3.35
N ILE A 59 4.18 18.12 2.85
CA ILE A 59 5.65 18.12 2.67
C ILE A 59 6.04 19.08 1.55
N ASP A 60 5.36 19.03 0.41
CA ASP A 60 5.61 19.89 -0.75
C ASP A 60 5.55 21.39 -0.38
N GLU A 61 4.54 21.78 0.40
CA GLU A 61 4.42 23.16 0.91
C GLU A 61 5.63 23.65 1.73
N LYS A 62 6.39 22.72 2.31
CA LYS A 62 7.59 23.03 3.12
C LYS A 62 8.89 23.00 2.32
N LEU A 63 8.83 22.63 1.05
CA LEU A 63 9.99 22.47 0.17
C LEU A 63 9.94 23.46 -1.00
N PRO A 64 10.32 24.72 -0.81
CA PRO A 64 10.13 25.79 -1.80
C PRO A 64 10.91 25.57 -3.10
N ASP A 65 11.95 24.72 -3.08
CA ASP A 65 12.75 24.38 -4.26
C ASP A 65 12.18 23.21 -5.08
N TYR A 66 11.08 22.62 -4.63
CA TYR A 66 10.43 21.48 -5.25
C TYR A 66 8.95 21.75 -5.53
N LYS A 67 8.42 21.01 -6.46
CA LYS A 67 6.98 20.92 -6.76
C LYS A 67 6.62 19.47 -7.02
N PHE A 68 5.61 18.97 -6.34
CA PHE A 68 5.12 17.60 -6.54
C PHE A 68 3.98 17.59 -7.55
N GLU A 69 4.05 16.67 -8.52
CA GLU A 69 2.99 16.39 -9.48
C GLU A 69 2.48 14.96 -9.24
N TYR A 70 1.18 14.82 -9.05
CA TYR A 70 0.55 13.58 -8.61
C TYR A 70 -0.09 12.83 -9.78
N THR A 71 0.09 11.50 -9.80
CA THR A 71 -0.53 10.58 -10.75
C THR A 71 -1.08 9.36 -10.01
N GLY A 72 -2.39 9.13 -10.11
CA GLY A 72 -3.01 7.88 -9.67
C GLY A 72 -2.78 6.76 -10.69
N THR A 73 -2.37 5.58 -10.21
CA THR A 73 -2.06 4.43 -11.07
C THR A 73 -2.29 3.11 -10.35
N SER A 74 -2.09 1.98 -11.01
CA SER A 74 -2.13 0.66 -10.38
C SER A 74 -0.89 0.42 -9.52
N ASP A 75 -0.96 -0.55 -8.61
CA ASP A 75 0.17 -0.96 -7.76
C ASP A 75 1.38 -1.37 -8.60
N ASP A 76 1.17 -2.17 -9.63
CA ASP A 76 2.24 -2.69 -10.48
C ASP A 76 2.88 -1.58 -11.31
N ASP A 77 2.08 -0.73 -11.94
CA ASP A 77 2.58 0.40 -12.73
C ASP A 77 3.34 1.42 -11.87
N LEU A 78 2.92 1.60 -10.61
CA LEU A 78 3.63 2.44 -9.65
C LEU A 78 5.05 1.91 -9.39
N LEU A 79 5.19 0.64 -9.07
CA LEU A 79 6.49 0.02 -8.78
C LEU A 79 7.39 -0.01 -10.02
N ILE A 80 6.85 -0.41 -11.16
CA ILE A 80 7.56 -0.39 -12.45
C ILE A 80 7.98 1.05 -12.80
N GLY A 81 7.10 2.01 -12.60
CA GLY A 81 7.37 3.41 -12.88
C GLY A 81 8.48 4.00 -11.99
N LEU A 82 8.56 3.60 -10.72
CA LEU A 82 9.67 3.96 -9.84
C LEU A 82 10.99 3.33 -10.29
N GLU A 83 10.98 2.05 -10.61
CA GLU A 83 12.19 1.33 -11.07
C GLU A 83 12.71 1.89 -12.41
N SER A 84 11.83 2.23 -13.33
CA SER A 84 12.19 2.77 -14.65
C SER A 84 12.52 4.27 -14.65
N GLY A 85 12.24 4.97 -13.55
CA GLY A 85 12.43 6.42 -13.46
C GLY A 85 11.31 7.27 -14.06
N LYS A 86 10.17 6.66 -14.37
CA LYS A 86 8.95 7.39 -14.76
C LYS A 86 8.40 8.22 -13.61
N TYR A 87 8.52 7.71 -12.37
CA TYR A 87 8.15 8.39 -11.14
C TYR A 87 9.36 8.53 -10.21
N ASP A 88 9.36 9.54 -9.37
CA ASP A 88 10.42 9.84 -8.40
C ASP A 88 10.04 9.39 -7.00
N ILE A 89 8.77 9.52 -6.64
CA ILE A 89 8.19 9.17 -5.34
C ILE A 89 6.97 8.29 -5.57
N GLY A 90 6.79 7.29 -4.72
CA GLY A 90 5.62 6.42 -4.73
C GLY A 90 5.01 6.23 -3.36
N THR A 91 3.68 6.18 -3.29
CA THR A 91 2.93 5.86 -2.08
C THR A 91 1.76 4.94 -2.41
N LYS A 92 1.57 3.90 -1.58
CA LYS A 92 0.62 2.81 -1.83
C LYS A 92 0.21 2.07 -0.55
N GLY A 93 0.24 2.72 0.60
CA GLY A 93 0.13 2.02 1.88
C GLY A 93 1.29 1.06 2.13
N ALA A 94 2.44 1.32 1.53
CA ALA A 94 3.57 0.40 1.54
C ALA A 94 4.19 0.28 2.94
N TRP A 95 4.52 -0.95 3.32
CA TRP A 95 5.30 -1.23 4.52
C TRP A 95 6.76 -1.44 4.17
N TYR A 96 7.63 -1.16 5.13
CA TYR A 96 9.03 -1.52 4.99
C TYR A 96 9.17 -3.04 4.83
N THR A 97 9.93 -3.43 3.83
CA THR A 97 10.48 -4.78 3.69
C THR A 97 11.94 -4.67 3.26
N GLU A 98 12.77 -5.64 3.65
CA GLU A 98 14.17 -5.67 3.20
C GLU A 98 14.29 -5.77 1.68
N GLU A 99 13.37 -6.44 1.03
CA GLU A 99 13.31 -6.56 -0.43
C GLU A 99 13.03 -5.20 -1.08
N ARG A 100 12.07 -4.43 -0.56
CA ARG A 100 11.79 -3.06 -1.01
C ARG A 100 12.97 -2.12 -0.77
N ALA A 101 13.63 -2.25 0.38
CA ALA A 101 14.80 -1.44 0.72
C ALA A 101 16.01 -1.68 -0.19
N LYS A 102 16.07 -2.82 -0.88
CA LYS A 102 17.10 -3.09 -1.92
C LYS A 102 16.83 -2.35 -3.22
N LYS A 103 15.57 -2.05 -3.51
CA LYS A 103 15.14 -1.42 -4.77
C LYS A 103 14.87 0.06 -4.65
N PHE A 104 14.39 0.51 -3.50
CA PHE A 104 13.89 1.86 -3.27
C PHE A 104 14.56 2.51 -2.07
N ILE A 105 14.65 3.84 -2.10
CA ILE A 105 14.98 4.62 -0.91
C ILE A 105 13.72 4.69 -0.04
N ILE A 106 13.84 4.26 1.20
CA ILE A 106 12.76 4.30 2.18
C ILE A 106 13.18 5.24 3.31
N PRO A 107 12.40 6.31 3.59
CA PRO A 107 12.65 7.20 4.71
C PRO A 107 12.68 6.45 6.04
N LYS A 108 13.45 6.94 7.00
CA LYS A 108 13.53 6.36 8.35
C LYS A 108 12.21 6.47 9.10
N GLU A 109 11.54 7.62 8.93
CA GLU A 109 10.28 7.89 9.60
C GLU A 109 9.11 7.39 8.75
N PRO A 110 8.24 6.53 9.29
CA PRO A 110 7.02 6.17 8.60
C PRO A 110 6.04 7.34 8.61
N ILE A 111 5.17 7.41 7.60
CA ILE A 111 4.12 8.44 7.52
C ILE A 111 2.84 8.04 8.25
N GLY A 112 2.75 6.82 8.73
CA GLY A 112 1.61 6.31 9.46
C GLY A 112 1.86 4.94 10.04
N ALA A 113 0.92 4.46 10.83
CA ALA A 113 0.90 3.11 11.36
C ALA A 113 -0.48 2.51 11.16
N SER A 114 -0.55 1.23 10.83
CA SER A 114 -1.81 0.53 10.63
C SER A 114 -1.80 -0.82 11.35
N ILE A 115 -2.99 -1.23 11.74
CA ILE A 115 -3.27 -2.57 12.26
C ILE A 115 -3.88 -3.37 11.12
N ILE A 116 -3.40 -4.59 10.92
CA ILE A 116 -4.00 -5.53 9.97
C ILE A 116 -4.65 -6.67 10.71
N GLY A 117 -5.63 -7.28 10.08
CA GLY A 117 -6.34 -8.41 10.63
C GLY A 117 -7.27 -9.04 9.61
N PHE A 118 -7.93 -10.10 10.04
CA PHE A 118 -8.98 -10.74 9.26
C PHE A 118 -10.31 -10.04 9.48
N THR A 119 -10.93 -9.59 8.40
CA THR A 119 -12.36 -9.26 8.39
C THR A 119 -13.13 -10.52 8.06
N ILE A 120 -14.02 -10.92 8.95
CA ILE A 120 -14.85 -12.12 8.86
C ILE A 120 -16.33 -11.76 9.04
N ARG A 121 -17.22 -12.66 8.67
CA ARG A 121 -18.65 -12.52 8.99
C ARG A 121 -18.88 -12.59 10.50
N LYS A 122 -19.87 -11.86 10.99
CA LYS A 122 -20.20 -11.82 12.41
C LYS A 122 -20.55 -13.20 13.00
N GLU A 123 -21.25 -14.02 12.25
CA GLU A 123 -21.60 -15.39 12.63
C GLU A 123 -20.39 -16.31 12.81
N ASP A 124 -19.27 -16.01 12.14
CA ASP A 124 -18.04 -16.79 12.21
C ASP A 124 -17.10 -16.35 13.35
N ALA A 125 -17.47 -15.33 14.13
CA ALA A 125 -16.63 -14.77 15.19
C ALA A 125 -16.20 -15.78 16.27
N ASN A 126 -17.03 -16.78 16.56
CA ASN A 126 -16.69 -17.85 17.49
C ASN A 126 -15.82 -18.94 16.86
N LYS A 127 -15.86 -19.07 15.54
CA LYS A 127 -15.09 -20.05 14.76
C LYS A 127 -13.65 -19.57 14.52
N TYR A 128 -13.47 -18.29 14.19
CA TYR A 128 -12.19 -17.68 13.85
C TYR A 128 -11.80 -16.61 14.88
N LYS A 129 -11.24 -17.00 16.02
CA LYS A 129 -10.82 -16.07 17.07
C LYS A 129 -9.41 -15.49 16.83
N ASN A 130 -8.61 -16.20 16.05
CA ASN A 130 -7.24 -15.84 15.70
C ASN A 130 -6.81 -16.53 14.40
N ILE A 131 -5.58 -16.26 13.96
CA ILE A 131 -5.03 -16.83 12.73
C ILE A 131 -4.91 -18.36 12.80
N ASP A 132 -4.61 -18.92 13.97
CA ASP A 132 -4.48 -20.37 14.15
C ASP A 132 -5.82 -21.08 13.97
N ASP A 133 -6.89 -20.53 14.52
CA ASP A 133 -8.24 -21.04 14.29
C ASP A 133 -8.61 -20.99 12.80
N PHE A 134 -8.29 -19.89 12.13
CA PHE A 134 -8.55 -19.74 10.70
C PHE A 134 -7.81 -20.80 9.88
N ALA A 135 -6.56 -21.05 10.18
CA ALA A 135 -5.75 -22.07 9.53
C ALA A 135 -6.28 -23.49 9.83
N LYS A 136 -6.58 -23.78 11.09
CA LYS A 136 -7.11 -25.09 11.54
C LYS A 136 -8.43 -25.45 10.87
N GLU A 137 -9.32 -24.50 10.76
CA GLU A 137 -10.65 -24.66 10.13
C GLU A 137 -10.59 -24.59 8.59
N LYS A 138 -9.39 -24.44 8.03
CA LYS A 138 -9.14 -24.32 6.57
C LYS A 138 -9.99 -23.20 5.93
N GLY A 139 -10.04 -22.06 6.60
CA GLY A 139 -10.75 -20.88 6.11
C GLY A 139 -10.23 -20.43 4.75
N LYS A 140 -11.15 -20.01 3.89
CA LYS A 140 -10.82 -19.46 2.56
C LYS A 140 -10.52 -17.99 2.66
N LEU A 141 -9.29 -17.60 2.31
CA LEU A 141 -8.82 -16.23 2.30
C LEU A 141 -9.04 -15.60 0.92
N VAL A 142 -9.53 -14.36 0.90
CA VAL A 142 -9.52 -13.55 -0.33
C VAL A 142 -8.11 -13.51 -0.88
N PRO A 143 -7.90 -13.74 -2.19
CA PRO A 143 -6.58 -13.71 -2.81
C PRO A 143 -5.84 -12.40 -2.52
N ILE A 144 -4.52 -12.48 -2.36
CA ILE A 144 -3.64 -11.35 -2.02
C ILE A 144 -2.63 -11.15 -3.15
N SER A 145 -2.38 -9.90 -3.53
CA SER A 145 -1.29 -9.60 -4.45
C SER A 145 0.06 -9.95 -3.81
N PRO A 146 0.94 -10.69 -4.51
CA PRO A 146 2.30 -10.97 -4.02
C PRO A 146 3.14 -9.70 -3.76
N GLN A 147 2.75 -8.57 -4.32
CA GLN A 147 3.39 -7.27 -4.10
C GLN A 147 3.01 -6.63 -2.76
N ASN A 148 1.96 -7.11 -2.10
CA ASN A 148 1.49 -6.57 -0.83
C ASN A 148 2.21 -7.22 0.36
N ALA A 149 2.44 -6.43 1.42
CA ALA A 149 3.07 -6.93 2.64
C ALA A 149 2.23 -8.01 3.34
N GLN A 150 0.91 -7.98 3.19
CA GLN A 150 -0.01 -9.01 3.70
C GLN A 150 0.33 -10.41 3.17
N TRP A 151 0.77 -10.51 1.91
CA TRP A 151 1.26 -11.75 1.32
C TRP A 151 2.39 -12.37 2.12
N ASN A 152 3.40 -11.56 2.46
CA ASN A 152 4.55 -12.01 3.24
C ASN A 152 4.17 -12.44 4.65
N VAL A 153 3.22 -11.75 5.29
CA VAL A 153 2.73 -12.13 6.63
C VAL A 153 2.14 -13.53 6.62
N ILE A 154 1.28 -13.85 5.66
CA ILE A 154 0.68 -15.19 5.55
C ILE A 154 1.73 -16.24 5.14
N LYS A 155 2.62 -15.88 4.22
CA LYS A 155 3.73 -16.75 3.81
C LYS A 155 4.63 -17.13 4.99
N GLU A 156 5.04 -16.16 5.81
CA GLU A 156 5.84 -16.41 7.01
C GLU A 156 5.09 -17.26 8.05
N TYR A 157 3.78 -17.01 8.23
CA TYR A 157 2.95 -17.88 9.06
C TYR A 157 3.01 -19.33 8.58
N ASN A 158 2.80 -19.55 7.29
CA ASN A 158 2.81 -20.88 6.67
C ASN A 158 4.17 -21.58 6.78
N GLU A 159 5.27 -20.83 6.67
CA GLU A 159 6.63 -21.37 6.85
C GLU A 159 6.88 -21.89 8.27
N LYS A 160 6.28 -21.23 9.26
CA LYS A 160 6.37 -21.61 10.68
C LYS A 160 5.37 -22.70 11.10
N HIS A 161 4.30 -22.91 10.32
CA HIS A 161 3.19 -23.83 10.64
C HIS A 161 2.92 -24.80 9.49
N LYS A 162 3.90 -25.64 9.18
CA LYS A 162 3.86 -26.54 8.01
C LYS A 162 2.69 -27.53 8.00
N ASP A 163 2.23 -27.91 9.19
CA ASP A 163 1.11 -28.86 9.35
C ASP A 163 -0.27 -28.18 9.34
N GLN A 164 -0.30 -26.84 9.34
CA GLN A 164 -1.52 -26.06 9.47
C GLN A 164 -1.43 -24.75 8.67
N GLN A 165 -1.31 -24.90 7.38
CA GLN A 165 -1.13 -23.75 6.47
C GLN A 165 -2.47 -23.11 6.07
N ILE A 166 -2.42 -21.80 5.83
CA ILE A 166 -3.50 -21.05 5.19
C ILE A 166 -3.26 -21.11 3.68
N GLU A 167 -4.29 -21.47 2.91
CA GLU A 167 -4.21 -21.39 1.45
C GLU A 167 -4.02 -19.94 1.02
N LEU A 168 -2.91 -19.69 0.33
CA LEU A 168 -2.50 -18.37 -0.13
C LEU A 168 -2.55 -18.34 -1.65
N THR A 169 -3.50 -17.61 -2.20
CA THR A 169 -3.72 -17.47 -3.64
C THR A 169 -3.31 -16.08 -4.10
N ALA A 170 -2.49 -16.03 -5.15
CA ALA A 170 -2.10 -14.78 -5.77
C ALA A 170 -3.25 -14.16 -6.55
N ALA A 171 -3.40 -12.85 -6.45
CA ALA A 171 -4.35 -12.08 -7.23
C ALA A 171 -3.72 -10.79 -7.76
N GLU A 172 -4.30 -10.28 -8.84
CA GLU A 172 -4.12 -8.91 -9.24
C GLU A 172 -4.87 -7.96 -8.29
N SER A 173 -4.64 -6.65 -8.42
CA SER A 173 -5.36 -5.68 -7.61
C SER A 173 -6.86 -5.69 -7.92
N PHE A 174 -7.68 -5.53 -6.90
CA PHE A 174 -9.13 -5.43 -6.97
C PHE A 174 -9.60 -4.29 -6.05
N LYS A 175 -10.85 -3.90 -6.21
CA LYS A 175 -11.46 -2.92 -5.30
C LYS A 175 -11.69 -3.55 -3.94
N VAL A 176 -11.31 -2.85 -2.86
CA VAL A 176 -11.51 -3.31 -1.48
C VAL A 176 -12.98 -3.59 -1.18
N ALA A 177 -13.90 -2.79 -1.72
CA ALA A 177 -15.33 -3.01 -1.57
C ALA A 177 -15.80 -4.36 -2.13
N ASP A 178 -15.21 -4.82 -3.24
CA ASP A 178 -15.52 -6.14 -3.81
C ASP A 178 -15.08 -7.27 -2.88
N ALA A 179 -13.92 -7.14 -2.24
CA ALA A 179 -13.42 -8.13 -1.28
C ALA A 179 -14.36 -8.28 -0.07
N TYR A 180 -14.87 -7.17 0.48
CA TYR A 180 -15.87 -7.23 1.55
C TYR A 180 -17.18 -7.88 1.09
N ALA A 181 -17.66 -7.56 -0.10
CA ALA A 181 -18.84 -8.19 -0.68
C ALA A 181 -18.65 -9.70 -0.81
N TRP A 182 -17.52 -10.17 -1.29
CA TRP A 182 -17.21 -11.61 -1.43
C TRP A 182 -17.21 -12.35 -0.09
N VAL A 183 -16.76 -11.70 0.99
CA VAL A 183 -16.83 -12.28 2.34
C VAL A 183 -18.27 -12.34 2.83
N LEU A 184 -19.04 -11.27 2.65
CA LEU A 184 -20.46 -11.24 3.03
C LEU A 184 -21.29 -12.29 2.27
N GLU A 185 -21.02 -12.51 0.99
CA GLU A 185 -21.68 -13.49 0.14
C GLU A 185 -21.25 -14.94 0.42
N GLY A 186 -20.24 -15.15 1.27
CA GLY A 186 -19.71 -16.47 1.59
C GLY A 186 -18.81 -17.07 0.52
N ARG A 187 -18.37 -16.29 -0.46
CA ARG A 187 -17.41 -16.72 -1.47
C ARG A 187 -16.03 -16.98 -0.86
N TYR A 188 -15.66 -16.18 0.12
CA TYR A 188 -14.49 -16.35 0.98
C TYR A 188 -14.89 -16.20 2.45
N ASP A 189 -14.04 -16.70 3.36
CA ASP A 189 -14.30 -16.65 4.80
C ASP A 189 -13.69 -15.43 5.47
N ALA A 190 -12.61 -14.91 4.91
CA ALA A 190 -11.96 -13.71 5.44
C ALA A 190 -11.28 -12.89 4.36
N PHE A 191 -11.20 -11.57 4.63
CA PHE A 191 -10.33 -10.63 3.92
C PHE A 191 -9.26 -10.11 4.89
N PHE A 192 -8.00 -10.28 4.53
CA PHE A 192 -6.86 -9.88 5.35
C PHE A 192 -6.35 -8.52 4.91
N ASP A 193 -6.73 -7.49 5.63
CA ASP A 193 -6.43 -6.11 5.28
C ASP A 193 -6.31 -5.21 6.51
N ILE A 194 -6.15 -3.93 6.25
CA ILE A 194 -5.94 -2.89 7.23
C ILE A 194 -7.26 -2.57 7.93
N LYS A 195 -7.23 -2.48 9.26
CA LYS A 195 -8.40 -2.21 10.10
C LYS A 195 -9.18 -0.95 9.67
N LEU A 196 -8.50 0.12 9.31
CA LEU A 196 -9.14 1.36 8.91
C LEU A 196 -9.98 1.22 7.62
N SER A 197 -9.53 0.38 6.68
CA SER A 197 -10.32 0.06 5.47
C SER A 197 -11.64 -0.61 5.83
N PHE A 198 -11.62 -1.52 6.80
CA PHE A 198 -12.82 -2.16 7.33
C PHE A 198 -13.75 -1.14 8.01
N GLU A 199 -13.21 -0.31 8.92
CA GLU A 199 -14.00 0.69 9.65
C GLU A 199 -14.73 1.64 8.71
N LYS A 200 -14.08 2.05 7.61
CA LYS A 200 -14.72 2.86 6.58
C LYS A 200 -15.82 2.11 5.83
N ALA A 201 -15.55 0.87 5.42
CA ALA A 201 -16.50 0.07 4.64
C ALA A 201 -17.80 -0.27 5.40
N VAL A 202 -17.78 -0.28 6.73
CA VAL A 202 -18.98 -0.57 7.55
C VAL A 202 -19.75 0.70 7.96
N THR A 203 -19.21 1.90 7.68
CA THR A 203 -19.85 3.18 7.97
C THR A 203 -20.49 3.83 6.74
N ASP A 204 -20.12 3.41 5.55
CA ASP A 204 -20.71 3.79 4.26
C ASP A 204 -21.81 2.80 3.85
#